data_4070b0222f0179b2285a6d4ad1d818c9
#
_entry.id   4070b0222f0179b2285a6d4ad1d818c9
#
_cell.length_a   1.000
_cell.length_b   1.000
_cell.length_c   1.000
_cell.angle_alpha   90.00
_cell.angle_beta   90.00
_cell.angle_gamma   90.00
#
_symmetry.space_group_name_H-M   'P 1'
#
loop_
_entity.id
_entity.type
_entity.pdbx_description
1 polymer ?
#
loop_
_entity_poly.entity_id
_entity_poly.type
_entity_poly.pdbx_seq_one_letter_code
_entity_poly.pdbx_strand_id
1 'polypeptide(L)' 'MPRIPGVNHQDAVRALRKAGFQIIRQGKHIVMSDGTRQVTIPRHNPIKAVTMGGIARDAGLTPEEFRKLL' A
#
# COMPACT_ATOMS: atom_id res chain seq x y z
N MET A 1 16.33 8.51 8.42
CA MET A 1 15.67 7.31 7.90
C MET A 1 14.58 7.69 6.91
N PRO A 2 14.50 7.02 5.78
CA PRO A 2 13.42 7.31 4.85
C PRO A 2 12.07 6.95 5.48
N ARG A 3 11.15 7.87 5.40
CA ARG A 3 9.79 7.66 5.87
C ARG A 3 8.84 7.68 4.68
N ILE A 4 7.81 6.86 4.76
CA ILE A 4 6.72 6.95 3.82
C ILE A 4 5.87 8.15 4.24
N PRO A 5 5.63 9.12 3.34
CA PRO A 5 4.74 10.24 3.68
C PRO A 5 3.30 9.77 3.81
N GLY A 6 2.44 10.59 4.38
CA GLY A 6 1.01 10.33 4.35
C GLY A 6 0.56 10.22 2.90
N VAL A 7 -0.10 9.12 2.56
CA VAL A 7 -0.41 8.77 1.18
C VAL A 7 -1.92 8.64 1.00
N ASN A 8 -2.42 9.20 -0.07
CA ASN A 8 -3.80 9.03 -0.49
C ASN A 8 -4.01 7.54 -0.84
N HIS A 9 -5.16 6.96 -0.46
CA HIS A 9 -5.40 5.53 -0.70
C HIS A 9 -5.33 5.17 -2.19
N GLN A 10 -5.70 6.08 -3.08
CA GLN A 10 -5.62 5.84 -4.52
C GLN A 10 -4.16 5.75 -4.99
N ASP A 11 -3.30 6.60 -4.43
CA ASP A 11 -1.87 6.55 -4.75
C ASP A 11 -1.23 5.28 -4.20
N ALA A 12 -1.68 4.82 -3.02
CA ALA A 12 -1.21 3.56 -2.45
C ALA A 12 -1.58 2.38 -3.34
N VAL A 13 -2.82 2.36 -3.84
CA VAL A 13 -3.27 1.31 -4.76
C VAL A 13 -2.42 1.31 -6.03
N ARG A 14 -2.18 2.49 -6.60
CA ARG A 14 -1.38 2.62 -7.81
C ARG A 14 0.05 2.13 -7.60
N ALA A 15 0.67 2.50 -6.48
CA ALA A 15 2.02 2.06 -6.14
C ALA A 15 2.09 0.53 -6.00
N LEU A 16 1.11 -0.07 -5.32
CA LEU A 16 1.07 -1.52 -5.15
C LEU A 16 0.81 -2.24 -6.45
N ARG A 17 0.03 -1.66 -7.36
CA ARG A 17 -0.14 -2.24 -8.71
C ARG A 17 1.18 -2.29 -9.45
N LYS A 18 2.01 -1.27 -9.32
CA LYS A 18 3.36 -1.28 -9.92
C LYS A 18 4.22 -2.39 -9.34
N ALA A 19 3.98 -2.77 -8.08
CA ALA A 19 4.69 -3.86 -7.42
C ALA A 19 4.12 -5.24 -7.75
N GLY A 20 3.08 -5.32 -8.59
CA GLY A 20 2.49 -6.59 -9.00
C GLY A 20 1.22 -6.97 -8.26
N PHE A 21 0.70 -6.11 -7.41
CA PHE A 21 -0.54 -6.37 -6.67
C PHE A 21 -1.75 -5.97 -7.50
N GLN A 22 -2.84 -6.71 -7.32
CA GLN A 22 -4.12 -6.42 -7.97
C GLN A 22 -5.22 -6.36 -6.92
N ILE A 23 -6.24 -5.55 -7.18
CA ILE A 23 -7.38 -5.46 -6.30
C ILE A 23 -8.19 -6.75 -6.44
N ILE A 24 -8.39 -7.45 -5.32
CA ILE A 24 -9.20 -8.68 -5.29
C ILE A 24 -10.53 -8.47 -4.60
N ARG A 25 -10.67 -7.38 -3.84
CA ARG A 25 -11.91 -7.08 -3.14
C ARG A 25 -11.99 -5.59 -2.85
N GLN A 26 -13.18 -5.04 -3.02
CA GLN A 26 -13.48 -3.66 -2.67
C GLN A 26 -14.72 -3.62 -1.78
N GLY A 27 -14.52 -3.31 -0.52
CA GLY A 27 -15.60 -3.11 0.44
C GLY A 27 -15.29 -1.87 1.26
N LYS A 28 -15.42 -1.97 2.58
CA LYS A 28 -14.97 -0.89 3.47
C LYS A 28 -13.48 -0.61 3.31
N HIS A 29 -12.73 -1.66 3.01
CA HIS A 29 -11.30 -1.56 2.73
C HIS A 29 -11.03 -2.15 1.36
N ILE A 30 -9.92 -1.73 0.75
CA ILE A 30 -9.47 -2.29 -0.51
C ILE A 30 -8.48 -3.41 -0.18
N VAL A 31 -8.74 -4.62 -0.66
CA VAL A 31 -7.83 -5.75 -0.47
C VAL A 31 -7.11 -6.01 -1.77
N MET A 32 -5.79 -6.10 -1.72
CA MET A 32 -4.94 -6.36 -2.88
C MET A 32 -4.06 -7.57 -2.64
N SER A 33 -3.74 -8.29 -3.70
CA SER A 33 -2.89 -9.47 -3.61
C SER A 33 -2.02 -9.59 -4.87
N ASP A 34 -0.85 -10.18 -4.70
CA ASP A 34 0.02 -10.55 -5.81
C ASP A 34 0.00 -12.05 -6.08
N GLY A 35 -0.93 -12.77 -5.44
CA GLY A 35 -1.02 -14.22 -5.52
C GLY A 35 -0.33 -14.93 -4.36
N THR A 36 0.58 -14.27 -3.67
CA THR A 36 1.34 -14.82 -2.53
C THR A 36 1.06 -14.04 -1.27
N ARG A 37 1.06 -12.72 -1.37
CA ARG A 37 0.84 -11.82 -0.24
C ARG A 37 -0.47 -11.08 -0.42
N GLN A 38 -1.07 -10.69 0.69
CA GLN A 38 -2.32 -9.95 0.69
C GLN A 38 -2.20 -8.75 1.61
N VAL A 39 -2.66 -7.60 1.15
CA VAL A 39 -2.64 -6.38 1.94
C VAL A 39 -4.02 -5.75 1.96
N THR A 40 -4.34 -5.05 3.04
CA THR A 40 -5.59 -4.32 3.19
C THR A 40 -5.29 -2.84 3.29
N ILE A 41 -5.92 -2.06 2.42
CA ILE A 41 -5.69 -0.62 2.33
C ILE A 41 -6.94 0.09 2.87
N PRO A 42 -6.82 0.86 3.96
CA PRO A 42 -7.94 1.64 4.46
C PRO A 42 -8.25 2.80 3.51
N ARG A 43 -9.53 3.14 3.40
CA ARG A 43 -9.96 4.25 2.53
C ARG A 43 -9.82 5.59 3.25
N HIS A 44 -8.62 5.90 3.71
CA HIS A 44 -8.32 7.16 4.37
C HIS A 44 -7.52 8.07 3.44
N ASN A 45 -7.73 9.36 3.56
CA ASN A 45 -7.00 10.38 2.81
C ASN A 45 -6.58 11.49 3.78
N PRO A 46 -5.32 11.55 4.20
CA PRO A 46 -4.25 10.61 3.84
C PRO A 46 -4.22 9.38 4.75
N ILE A 47 -3.61 8.31 4.26
CA ILE A 47 -3.26 7.16 5.11
C ILE A 47 -2.05 7.60 5.94
N LYS A 48 -2.13 7.41 7.25
CA LYS A 48 -1.03 7.80 8.14
C LYS A 48 0.25 7.05 7.77
N ALA A 49 1.38 7.73 7.92
CA ALA A 49 2.68 7.17 7.58
C ALA A 49 2.95 5.82 8.28
N VAL A 50 2.59 5.71 9.55
CA VAL A 50 2.76 4.47 10.32
C VAL A 50 1.94 3.33 9.71
N THR A 51 0.69 3.60 9.37
CA THR A 51 -0.20 2.61 8.74
C THR A 51 0.35 2.22 7.38
N MET A 52 0.80 3.20 6.59
CA MET A 52 1.34 2.93 5.26
C MET A 52 2.62 2.11 5.33
N GLY A 53 3.46 2.35 6.33
CA GLY A 53 4.67 1.57 6.56
C GLY A 53 4.35 0.10 6.84
N GLY A 54 3.30 -0.16 7.61
CA GLY A 54 2.85 -1.53 7.89
C GLY A 54 2.32 -2.21 6.63
N ILE A 55 1.57 -1.49 5.80
CA ILE A 55 1.05 -2.02 4.54
C ILE A 55 2.21 -2.37 3.60
N ALA A 56 3.19 -1.49 3.48
CA ALA A 56 4.36 -1.74 2.65
C ALA A 56 5.12 -2.99 3.11
N ARG A 57 5.29 -3.13 4.43
CA ARG A 57 5.95 -4.30 5.01
C ARG A 57 5.18 -5.57 4.69
N ASP A 58 3.86 -5.55 4.84
CA ASP A 58 3.01 -6.70 4.52
C ASP A 58 3.10 -7.08 3.04
N ALA A 59 3.36 -6.09 2.19
CA ALA A 59 3.57 -6.31 0.77
C ALA A 59 4.99 -6.80 0.45
N GLY A 60 5.85 -6.91 1.45
CA GLY A 60 7.24 -7.32 1.25
C GLY A 60 8.14 -6.21 0.74
N LEU A 61 7.74 -4.96 0.90
CA LEU A 61 8.48 -3.80 0.43
C LEU A 61 9.11 -3.06 1.61
N THR A 62 10.31 -2.54 1.40
CA THR A 62 10.88 -1.58 2.34
C THR A 62 10.19 -0.23 2.15
N PRO A 63 10.22 0.66 3.15
CA PRO A 63 9.69 2.02 2.97
C PRO A 63 10.30 2.72 1.77
N GLU A 64 11.58 2.53 1.54
CA GLU A 64 12.27 3.13 0.41
C GLU A 64 11.77 2.60 -0.92
N GLU A 65 11.58 1.28 -1.02
CA GLU A 65 11.04 0.67 -2.23
C GLU A 65 9.63 1.18 -2.52
N PHE A 66 8.80 1.27 -1.49
CA PHE A 66 7.44 1.77 -1.67
C PHE A 66 7.43 3.22 -2.16
N ARG A 67 8.29 4.07 -1.58
CA ARG A 67 8.37 5.47 -1.99
C ARG A 67 8.72 5.63 -3.46
N LYS A 68 9.55 4.75 -3.99
CA LYS A 68 9.93 4.78 -5.40
C LYS A 68 8.76 4.45 -6.33
N LEU A 69 7.76 3.76 -5.81
CA LEU A 69 6.58 3.39 -6.58
C LEU A 69 5.50 4.47 -6.58
N LEU A 70 5.59 5.43 -5.68
CA LEU A 70 4.61 6.53 -5.59
C LEU A 70 4.67 7.51 -6.75
#